data_bf41a93f3693c5333a5afb14117261e8
#
_entry.id   bf41a93f3693c5333a5afb14117261e8
#
_cell.length_a   1.000
_cell.length_b   1.000
_cell.length_c   1.000
_cell.angle_alpha   90.00
_cell.angle_beta   90.00
_cell.angle_gamma   90.00
#
_symmetry.space_group_name_H-M   'P 1'
#
loop_
_entity.id
_entity.type
_entity.pdbx_description
1 polymer ?
#
loop_
_entity_poly.entity_id
_entity_poly.type
_entity_poly.pdbx_seq_one_letter_code
_entity_poly.pdbx_strand_id
1 'polypeptide(L)'
;MRVRLSDKNIKELYPNIGNLLRTTRLGNLKSLLQDDYTGDNDCTVTAIACVLKISYDKVLPVATKYGYTSKKGTNPLKVRNIMQETIPNGYVAKSAYGKGIGCTLKKLETILKTTPIVLNLWNDGRSYYKNHSVVIIGVDVYEHGVFLRVYDGWHLETSLIDYKKLSIIMNINWVEEV
;
A
#
# COMPACT_ATOMS: atom_id res chain seq x y z
N MET A 1 6.51 17.60 -13.73
CA MET A 1 5.78 17.47 -12.47
C MET A 1 5.02 16.15 -12.49
N ARG A 2 5.13 15.29 -11.45
CA ARG A 2 4.36 14.04 -11.40
C ARG A 2 3.01 14.35 -10.79
N VAL A 3 1.95 13.99 -11.49
CA VAL A 3 0.57 14.26 -11.05
C VAL A 3 0.03 13.05 -10.33
N ARG A 4 -0.62 13.27 -9.17
CA ARG A 4 -1.38 12.25 -8.46
C ARG A 4 -2.51 11.76 -9.37
N LEU A 5 -2.60 10.45 -9.54
CA LEU A 5 -3.67 9.82 -10.31
C LEU A 5 -4.84 9.47 -9.39
N SER A 6 -6.05 9.75 -9.83
CA SER A 6 -7.30 9.50 -9.10
C SER A 6 -8.45 9.25 -10.07
N ASP A 7 -9.62 8.86 -9.56
CA ASP A 7 -10.83 8.70 -10.40
C ASP A 7 -11.21 9.98 -11.14
N LYS A 8 -10.86 11.15 -10.58
CA LYS A 8 -11.22 12.46 -11.17
C LYS A 8 -10.44 12.78 -12.44
N ASN A 9 -9.19 12.28 -12.56
CA ASN A 9 -8.30 12.66 -13.66
C ASN A 9 -7.77 11.48 -14.49
N ILE A 10 -8.17 10.25 -14.18
CA ILE A 10 -7.66 9.07 -14.89
C ILE A 10 -7.94 9.11 -16.39
N LYS A 11 -9.14 9.53 -16.81
CA LYS A 11 -9.50 9.61 -18.23
C LYS A 11 -8.78 10.74 -18.97
N GLU A 12 -8.46 11.84 -18.29
CA GLU A 12 -7.66 12.93 -18.83
C GLU A 12 -6.20 12.50 -19.03
N LEU A 13 -5.60 11.86 -18.02
CA LEU A 13 -4.21 11.42 -18.06
C LEU A 13 -3.98 10.15 -18.90
N TYR A 14 -5.04 9.37 -19.11
CA TYR A 14 -5.05 8.13 -19.89
C TYR A 14 -6.25 8.13 -20.88
N PRO A 15 -6.27 9.00 -21.90
CA PRO A 15 -7.44 9.17 -22.78
C PRO A 15 -7.84 7.88 -23.51
N ASN A 16 -6.89 6.98 -23.75
CA ASN A 16 -7.11 5.71 -24.43
C ASN A 16 -7.25 4.51 -23.47
N ILE A 17 -7.59 4.73 -22.20
CA ILE A 17 -7.67 3.66 -21.21
C ILE A 17 -8.80 2.67 -21.50
N GLY A 18 -9.84 3.11 -22.20
CA GLY A 18 -11.05 2.30 -22.49
C GLY A 18 -11.99 2.16 -21.29
N ASN A 19 -12.86 1.16 -21.34
CA ASN A 19 -13.85 0.90 -20.31
C ASN A 19 -13.24 0.16 -19.12
N LEU A 20 -13.82 0.38 -17.93
CA LEU A 20 -13.52 -0.44 -16.75
C LEU A 20 -14.15 -1.83 -16.94
N LEU A 21 -13.32 -2.86 -16.99
CA LEU A 21 -13.73 -4.24 -17.20
C LEU A 21 -14.09 -4.95 -15.92
N ARG A 22 -13.26 -4.76 -14.88
CA ARG A 22 -13.49 -5.31 -13.57
C ARG A 22 -12.76 -4.52 -12.48
N THR A 23 -13.27 -4.63 -11.27
CA THR A 23 -12.64 -4.10 -10.07
C THR A 23 -12.66 -5.16 -8.96
N THR A 24 -11.55 -5.30 -8.27
CA THR A 24 -11.46 -6.02 -7.00
C THR A 24 -11.25 -4.98 -5.92
N ARG A 25 -12.17 -4.85 -4.98
CA ARG A 25 -12.10 -3.85 -3.91
C ARG A 25 -12.39 -4.48 -2.56
N LEU A 26 -11.60 -4.11 -1.59
CA LEU A 26 -11.90 -4.36 -0.19
C LEU A 26 -12.84 -3.25 0.30
N GLY A 27 -13.99 -3.63 0.84
CA GLY A 27 -14.94 -2.68 1.45
C GLY A 27 -14.52 -2.25 2.85
N ASN A 28 -15.03 -1.08 3.29
CA ASN A 28 -15.03 -0.65 4.70
C ASN A 28 -13.66 -0.48 5.39
N LEU A 29 -12.60 -0.16 4.64
CA LEU A 29 -11.35 0.29 5.23
C LEU A 29 -11.32 1.82 5.30
N LYS A 30 -11.06 2.37 6.48
CA LYS A 30 -10.88 3.81 6.68
C LYS A 30 -9.42 4.19 6.40
N SER A 31 -9.21 5.22 5.60
CA SER A 31 -7.88 5.82 5.43
C SER A 31 -7.37 6.42 6.74
N LEU A 32 -6.08 6.28 6.99
CA LEU A 32 -5.35 7.04 8.00
C LEU A 32 -4.42 8.03 7.30
N LEU A 33 -4.38 9.26 7.80
CA LEU A 33 -3.49 10.31 7.29
C LEU A 33 -2.22 10.40 8.14
N GLN A 34 -1.09 10.62 7.50
CA GLN A 34 0.18 10.87 8.19
C GLN A 34 0.16 12.17 9.00
N ASP A 35 -0.52 13.21 8.49
CA ASP A 35 -0.62 14.51 9.16
C ASP A 35 -1.32 14.45 10.52
N ASP A 36 -2.04 13.37 10.81
CA ASP A 36 -2.62 13.11 12.14
C ASP A 36 -1.56 12.72 13.18
N TYR A 37 -0.32 12.48 12.75
CA TYR A 37 0.78 11.99 13.55
C TYR A 37 2.04 12.84 13.38
N THR A 38 2.79 13.02 14.43
CA THR A 38 3.89 14.00 14.54
C THR A 38 5.23 13.54 13.93
N GLY A 39 5.23 12.52 13.07
CA GLY A 39 6.47 11.95 12.57
C GLY A 39 6.68 12.18 11.08
N ASP A 40 7.80 12.81 10.70
CA ASP A 40 8.31 12.71 9.34
C ASP A 40 8.65 11.24 9.03
N ASN A 41 8.40 10.79 7.78
CA ASN A 41 8.72 9.44 7.31
C ASN A 41 7.99 8.27 8.02
N ASP A 42 6.82 8.51 8.57
CA ASP A 42 5.98 7.51 9.25
C ASP A 42 5.01 6.75 8.34
N CYS A 43 5.12 6.92 7.03
CA CYS A 43 4.22 6.30 6.03
C CYS A 43 4.03 4.78 6.25
N THR A 44 5.07 4.07 6.64
CA THR A 44 5.00 2.63 6.91
C THR A 44 4.21 2.33 8.18
N VAL A 45 4.43 3.11 9.25
CA VAL A 45 3.70 2.94 10.52
C VAL A 45 2.22 3.20 10.31
N THR A 46 1.88 4.27 9.60
CA THR A 46 0.51 4.64 9.22
C THR A 46 -0.14 3.56 8.36
N ALA A 47 0.58 3.04 7.35
CA ALA A 47 0.08 1.97 6.48
C ALA A 47 -0.20 0.68 7.26
N ILE A 48 0.68 0.26 8.18
CA ILE A 48 0.49 -0.90 9.05
C ILE A 48 -0.73 -0.69 9.96
N ALA A 49 -0.84 0.46 10.61
CA ALA A 49 -1.97 0.79 11.47
C ALA A 49 -3.30 0.72 10.70
N CYS A 50 -3.32 1.24 9.47
CA CYS A 50 -4.47 1.18 8.57
C CYS A 50 -4.86 -0.27 8.23
N VAL A 51 -3.90 -1.10 7.80
CA VAL A 51 -4.14 -2.50 7.42
C VAL A 51 -4.62 -3.33 8.59
N LEU A 52 -4.03 -3.14 9.77
CA LEU A 52 -4.37 -3.88 10.98
C LEU A 52 -5.61 -3.31 11.70
N LYS A 53 -6.14 -2.16 11.26
CA LYS A 53 -7.27 -1.45 11.89
C LYS A 53 -7.03 -1.15 13.39
N ILE A 54 -5.83 -0.76 13.72
CA ILE A 54 -5.41 -0.41 15.08
C ILE A 54 -4.89 1.02 15.14
N SER A 55 -4.72 1.56 16.34
CA SER A 55 -4.15 2.90 16.50
C SER A 55 -2.67 2.93 16.12
N TYR A 56 -2.24 4.05 15.58
CA TYR A 56 -0.83 4.36 15.28
C TYR A 56 0.08 4.10 16.49
N ASP A 57 -0.35 4.52 17.68
CA ASP A 57 0.41 4.39 18.94
C ASP A 57 0.71 2.95 19.32
N LYS A 58 -0.03 1.97 18.82
CA LYS A 58 0.25 0.55 19.02
C LYS A 58 1.35 0.03 18.07
N VAL A 59 1.45 0.61 16.89
CA VAL A 59 2.44 0.20 15.88
C VAL A 59 3.80 0.88 16.13
N LEU A 60 3.80 2.15 16.53
CA LEU A 60 5.00 2.98 16.66
C LEU A 60 6.07 2.37 17.58
N PRO A 61 5.76 1.87 18.79
CA PRO A 61 6.76 1.26 19.67
C PRO A 61 7.41 0.02 19.04
N VAL A 62 6.61 -0.80 18.36
CA VAL A 62 7.11 -1.99 17.67
C VAL A 62 7.98 -1.58 16.48
N ALA A 63 7.56 -0.63 15.67
CA ALA A 63 8.36 -0.10 14.57
C ALA A 63 9.68 0.47 15.06
N THR A 64 9.70 1.20 16.18
CA THR A 64 10.89 1.75 16.81
C THR A 64 11.86 0.63 17.24
N LYS A 65 11.36 -0.44 17.84
CA LYS A 65 12.15 -1.64 18.18
C LYS A 65 12.83 -2.24 16.93
N TYR A 66 12.17 -2.18 15.77
CA TYR A 66 12.73 -2.64 14.49
C TYR A 66 13.50 -1.57 13.71
N GLY A 67 13.87 -0.46 14.37
CA GLY A 67 14.77 0.56 13.84
C GLY A 67 14.10 1.72 13.08
N TYR A 68 12.79 1.91 13.25
CA TYR A 68 12.14 3.13 12.79
C TYR A 68 12.73 4.36 13.48
N THR A 69 12.94 5.41 12.71
CA THR A 69 13.21 6.76 13.21
C THR A 69 12.51 7.79 12.34
N SER A 70 12.13 8.95 12.90
CA SER A 70 11.50 10.04 12.15
C SER A 70 12.36 10.56 10.99
N LYS A 71 13.68 10.43 11.07
CA LYS A 71 14.61 10.84 10.01
C LYS A 71 14.75 9.83 8.88
N LYS A 72 14.70 8.52 9.18
CA LYS A 72 15.01 7.45 8.21
C LYS A 72 13.78 6.66 7.78
N GLY A 73 12.67 6.80 8.50
CA GLY A 73 11.50 5.94 8.32
C GLY A 73 11.75 4.50 8.77
N THR A 74 10.98 3.58 8.21
CA THR A 74 11.05 2.15 8.50
C THR A 74 11.77 1.41 7.38
N ASN A 75 12.65 0.47 7.75
CA ASN A 75 13.22 -0.45 6.76
C ASN A 75 12.11 -1.37 6.19
N PRO A 76 11.84 -1.35 4.88
CA PRO A 76 10.77 -2.14 4.27
C PRO A 76 10.90 -3.65 4.53
N LEU A 77 12.10 -4.17 4.72
CA LEU A 77 12.34 -5.58 5.03
C LEU A 77 11.91 -5.99 6.45
N LYS A 78 11.61 -5.02 7.31
CA LYS A 78 11.14 -5.24 8.69
C LYS A 78 9.62 -5.17 8.83
N VAL A 79 8.92 -4.74 7.79
CA VAL A 79 7.45 -4.52 7.83
C VAL A 79 6.71 -5.77 8.27
N ARG A 80 7.03 -6.94 7.68
CA ARG A 80 6.45 -8.22 8.09
C ARG A 80 6.64 -8.49 9.59
N ASN A 81 7.84 -8.26 10.12
CA ASN A 81 8.15 -8.52 11.53
C ASN A 81 7.37 -7.57 12.46
N ILE A 82 7.27 -6.30 12.07
CA ILE A 82 6.48 -5.30 12.80
C ILE A 82 5.00 -5.74 12.82
N MET A 83 4.44 -6.09 11.67
CA MET A 83 3.08 -6.60 11.59
C MET A 83 2.89 -7.83 12.47
N GLN A 84 3.79 -8.83 12.38
CA GLN A 84 3.69 -10.08 13.15
C GLN A 84 3.68 -9.85 14.67
N GLU A 85 4.48 -8.92 15.15
CA GLU A 85 4.52 -8.60 16.59
C GLU A 85 3.31 -7.75 17.05
N THR A 86 2.64 -7.10 16.11
CA THR A 86 1.52 -6.19 16.40
C THR A 86 0.15 -6.88 16.29
N ILE A 87 0.04 -7.94 15.47
CA ILE A 87 -1.24 -8.64 15.26
C ILE A 87 -1.58 -9.56 16.43
N PRO A 88 -2.89 -9.79 16.70
CA PRO A 88 -3.32 -10.74 17.73
C PRO A 88 -3.01 -12.20 17.33
N ASN A 89 -3.08 -13.09 18.33
CA ASN A 89 -2.99 -14.53 18.08
C ASN A 89 -4.07 -15.00 17.10
N GLY A 90 -3.76 -16.05 16.32
CA GLY A 90 -4.66 -16.56 15.29
C GLY A 90 -4.44 -15.93 13.90
N TYR A 91 -3.47 -15.01 13.79
CA TYR A 91 -3.09 -14.40 12.52
C TYR A 91 -1.60 -14.50 12.27
N VAL A 92 -1.20 -14.52 10.98
CA VAL A 92 0.19 -14.56 10.55
C VAL A 92 0.45 -13.46 9.51
N ALA A 93 1.54 -12.73 9.70
CA ALA A 93 2.01 -11.74 8.73
C ALA A 93 2.80 -12.43 7.61
N LYS A 94 2.44 -12.15 6.37
CA LYS A 94 3.06 -12.64 5.16
C LYS A 94 3.75 -11.53 4.39
N SER A 95 4.70 -11.88 3.57
CA SER A 95 5.34 -10.95 2.63
C SER A 95 5.67 -11.62 1.31
N ALA A 96 5.77 -10.82 0.25
CA ALA A 96 6.27 -11.23 -1.04
C ALA A 96 7.07 -10.09 -1.67
N TYR A 97 8.03 -10.43 -2.53
CA TYR A 97 9.00 -9.51 -3.10
C TYR A 97 8.98 -9.59 -4.63
N GLY A 98 9.30 -8.49 -5.26
CA GLY A 98 9.54 -8.39 -6.70
C GLY A 98 8.26 -8.41 -7.53
N LYS A 99 8.07 -7.36 -8.32
CA LYS A 99 6.98 -7.26 -9.30
C LYS A 99 7.09 -8.38 -10.35
N GLY A 100 5.98 -9.05 -10.63
CA GLY A 100 5.92 -10.13 -11.63
C GLY A 100 6.45 -11.48 -11.15
N ILE A 101 7.12 -11.55 -9.99
CA ILE A 101 7.60 -12.79 -9.38
C ILE A 101 6.75 -13.10 -8.15
N GLY A 102 7.04 -12.46 -7.02
CA GLY A 102 6.28 -12.62 -5.79
C GLY A 102 5.06 -11.71 -5.69
N CYS A 103 5.05 -10.59 -6.40
CA CYS A 103 3.99 -9.57 -6.42
C CYS A 103 3.28 -9.56 -7.78
N THR A 104 2.63 -10.65 -8.16
CA THR A 104 1.84 -10.74 -9.39
C THR A 104 0.46 -10.12 -9.21
N LEU A 105 -0.17 -9.66 -10.31
CA LEU A 105 -1.52 -9.12 -10.27
C LEU A 105 -2.52 -10.14 -9.70
N LYS A 106 -2.46 -11.39 -10.14
CA LYS A 106 -3.30 -12.49 -9.63
C LYS A 106 -3.16 -12.66 -8.12
N LYS A 107 -1.95 -12.57 -7.59
CA LYS A 107 -1.69 -12.68 -6.15
C LYS A 107 -2.30 -11.49 -5.40
N LEU A 108 -2.12 -10.26 -5.91
CA LEU A 108 -2.73 -9.07 -5.31
C LEU A 108 -4.26 -9.20 -5.28
N GLU A 109 -4.89 -9.56 -6.38
CA GLU A 109 -6.35 -9.78 -6.46
C GLU A 109 -6.82 -10.90 -5.51
N THR A 110 -6.02 -11.95 -5.32
CA THR A 110 -6.34 -13.05 -4.39
C THR A 110 -6.32 -12.57 -2.93
N ILE A 111 -5.26 -11.87 -2.52
CA ILE A 111 -5.12 -11.35 -1.16
C ILE A 111 -6.22 -10.32 -0.86
N LEU A 112 -6.51 -9.43 -1.81
CA LEU A 112 -7.51 -8.37 -1.66
C LEU A 112 -8.96 -8.86 -1.52
N LYS A 113 -9.22 -10.16 -1.67
CA LYS A 113 -10.54 -10.74 -1.33
C LYS A 113 -10.79 -10.74 0.17
N THR A 114 -9.74 -10.76 0.98
CA THR A 114 -9.85 -10.94 2.44
C THR A 114 -9.17 -9.83 3.24
N THR A 115 -8.08 -9.25 2.75
CA THR A 115 -7.27 -8.33 3.54
C THR A 115 -6.63 -7.24 2.67
N PRO A 116 -6.44 -6.02 3.21
CA PRO A 116 -5.66 -4.98 2.54
C PRO A 116 -4.17 -5.32 2.60
N ILE A 117 -3.38 -4.65 1.76
CA ILE A 117 -1.97 -4.95 1.56
C ILE A 117 -1.14 -3.69 1.81
N VAL A 118 -0.11 -3.77 2.65
CA VAL A 118 0.94 -2.75 2.71
C VAL A 118 1.87 -2.94 1.51
N LEU A 119 1.95 -1.94 0.65
CA LEU A 119 2.89 -1.88 -0.47
C LEU A 119 4.00 -0.89 -0.14
N ASN A 120 5.23 -1.37 -0.15
CA ASN A 120 6.40 -0.52 -0.02
C ASN A 120 7.00 -0.24 -1.40
N LEU A 121 6.95 1.01 -1.81
CA LEU A 121 7.56 1.53 -3.04
C LEU A 121 8.97 1.98 -2.72
N TRP A 122 9.95 1.57 -3.52
CA TRP A 122 11.33 1.98 -3.35
C TRP A 122 11.90 2.55 -4.63
N ASN A 123 12.38 3.79 -4.53
CA ASN A 123 13.06 4.54 -5.57
C ASN A 123 12.41 4.39 -6.97
N ASP A 124 11.09 4.35 -6.96
CA ASP A 124 10.33 4.29 -8.20
C ASP A 124 10.33 5.67 -8.86
N GLY A 125 11.37 5.91 -9.65
CA GLY A 125 11.49 7.13 -10.42
C GLY A 125 10.32 7.43 -11.35
N ARG A 126 9.37 6.51 -11.52
CA ARG A 126 8.26 6.58 -12.49
C ARG A 126 6.90 6.84 -11.84
N SER A 127 6.70 6.50 -10.55
CA SER A 127 5.46 6.78 -9.85
C SER A 127 5.44 8.20 -9.25
N TYR A 128 4.25 8.63 -8.83
CA TYR A 128 4.07 9.83 -8.02
C TYR A 128 4.79 9.70 -6.67
N TYR A 129 4.80 8.49 -6.15
CA TYR A 129 5.45 8.14 -4.89
C TYR A 129 6.89 7.69 -5.15
N LYS A 130 7.86 8.33 -4.53
CA LYS A 130 9.28 7.91 -4.62
C LYS A 130 9.52 6.70 -3.67
N ASN A 131 10.02 6.99 -2.46
CA ASN A 131 10.13 6.03 -1.37
C ASN A 131 8.92 6.24 -0.47
N HIS A 132 7.96 5.33 -0.51
CA HIS A 132 6.71 5.50 0.22
C HIS A 132 6.04 4.16 0.50
N SER A 133 5.28 4.10 1.58
CA SER A 133 4.42 2.97 1.89
C SER A 133 2.97 3.39 1.72
N VAL A 134 2.21 2.59 0.98
CA VAL A 134 0.79 2.81 0.74
C VAL A 134 0.00 1.55 1.06
N VAL A 135 -1.31 1.68 1.22
CA VAL A 135 -2.21 0.55 1.44
C VAL A 135 -2.99 0.26 0.17
N ILE A 136 -2.76 -0.90 -0.44
CA ILE A 136 -3.59 -1.35 -1.57
C ILE A 136 -4.92 -1.86 -1.01
N ILE A 137 -6.01 -1.31 -1.55
CA ILE A 137 -7.39 -1.68 -1.20
C ILE A 137 -8.17 -2.19 -2.39
N GLY A 138 -7.58 -2.18 -3.58
CA GLY A 138 -8.24 -2.66 -4.78
C GLY A 138 -7.34 -2.69 -6.00
N VAL A 139 -7.86 -3.33 -7.03
CA VAL A 139 -7.30 -3.38 -8.38
C VAL A 139 -8.41 -3.05 -9.35
N ASP A 140 -8.19 -2.07 -10.21
CA ASP A 140 -9.07 -1.70 -11.30
C ASP A 140 -8.43 -2.09 -12.63
N VAL A 141 -9.12 -2.92 -13.42
CA VAL A 141 -8.68 -3.38 -14.73
C VAL A 141 -9.53 -2.73 -15.79
N TYR A 142 -8.91 -1.96 -16.65
CA TYR A 142 -9.50 -1.34 -17.83
C TYR A 142 -9.07 -2.11 -19.09
N GLU A 143 -9.71 -1.80 -20.22
CA GLU A 143 -9.35 -2.42 -21.52
C GLU A 143 -7.85 -2.27 -21.84
N HIS A 144 -7.26 -1.12 -21.52
CA HIS A 144 -5.87 -0.81 -21.86
C HIS A 144 -5.00 -0.43 -20.66
N GLY A 145 -5.39 -0.78 -19.42
CA GLY A 145 -4.62 -0.47 -18.23
C GLY A 145 -5.03 -1.22 -16.97
N VAL A 146 -4.09 -1.35 -16.05
CA VAL A 146 -4.33 -1.92 -14.72
C VAL A 146 -3.83 -0.94 -13.67
N PHE A 147 -4.66 -0.62 -12.70
CA PHE A 147 -4.36 0.33 -11.65
C PHE A 147 -4.58 -0.27 -10.27
N LEU A 148 -3.63 -0.04 -9.39
CA LEU A 148 -3.78 -0.31 -7.97
C LEU A 148 -4.49 0.87 -7.33
N ARG A 149 -5.56 0.60 -6.61
CA ARG A 149 -6.27 1.59 -5.79
C ARG A 149 -5.69 1.59 -4.40
N VAL A 150 -5.25 2.75 -3.93
CA VAL A 150 -4.51 2.85 -2.68
C VAL A 150 -5.01 3.97 -1.78
N TYR A 151 -4.83 3.78 -0.47
CA TYR A 151 -4.70 4.88 0.48
C TYR A 151 -3.22 5.21 0.63
N ASP A 152 -2.88 6.47 0.42
CA ASP A 152 -1.49 6.91 0.37
C ASP A 152 -1.00 7.61 1.65
N GLY A 153 -1.87 7.78 2.63
CA GLY A 153 -1.54 8.45 3.88
C GLY A 153 -1.45 9.97 3.78
N TRP A 154 -1.59 10.54 2.58
CA TRP A 154 -1.54 11.99 2.34
C TRP A 154 -2.90 12.57 1.97
N HIS A 155 -3.83 11.72 1.54
CA HIS A 155 -5.14 12.13 1.06
C HIS A 155 -6.24 11.24 1.66
N LEU A 156 -7.39 11.84 1.96
CA LEU A 156 -8.57 11.09 2.41
C LEU A 156 -9.17 10.23 1.30
N GLU A 157 -9.11 10.73 0.06
CA GLU A 157 -9.59 10.02 -1.12
C GLU A 157 -8.55 9.00 -1.60
N THR A 158 -9.02 7.94 -2.22
CA THR A 158 -8.13 6.96 -2.86
C THR A 158 -7.33 7.56 -4.01
N SER A 159 -6.10 7.10 -4.13
CA SER A 159 -5.23 7.36 -5.27
C SER A 159 -5.13 6.12 -6.14
N LEU A 160 -4.69 6.30 -7.38
CA LEU A 160 -4.43 5.21 -8.32
C LEU A 160 -2.95 5.13 -8.65
N ILE A 161 -2.43 3.92 -8.80
CA ILE A 161 -1.06 3.67 -9.26
C ILE A 161 -1.13 2.79 -10.50
N ASP A 162 -0.59 3.27 -11.62
CA ASP A 162 -0.47 2.46 -12.84
C ASP A 162 0.47 1.28 -12.58
N TYR A 163 -0.09 0.06 -12.54
CA TYR A 163 0.66 -1.16 -12.25
C TYR A 163 1.77 -1.41 -13.28
N LYS A 164 1.57 -1.04 -14.54
CA LYS A 164 2.56 -1.20 -15.60
C LYS A 164 3.78 -0.31 -15.37
N LYS A 165 3.57 0.90 -14.87
CA LYS A 165 4.63 1.87 -14.60
C LYS A 165 5.41 1.61 -13.32
N LEU A 166 4.94 0.73 -12.45
CA LEU A 166 5.73 0.29 -11.30
C LEU A 166 6.98 -0.44 -11.79
N SER A 167 8.14 0.18 -11.66
CA SER A 167 9.42 -0.42 -12.07
C SER A 167 9.98 -1.35 -11.02
N ILE A 168 9.88 -0.97 -9.76
CA ILE A 168 10.37 -1.72 -8.62
C ILE A 168 9.30 -1.70 -7.54
N ILE A 169 8.80 -2.88 -7.19
CA ILE A 169 8.03 -3.10 -5.98
C ILE A 169 8.98 -3.72 -4.97
N MET A 170 9.26 -3.00 -3.88
CA MET A 170 10.15 -3.50 -2.84
C MET A 170 9.57 -4.76 -2.20
N ASN A 171 8.38 -4.65 -1.62
CA ASN A 171 7.62 -5.78 -1.15
C ASN A 171 6.15 -5.41 -0.91
N ILE A 172 5.36 -6.46 -0.77
CA ILE A 172 3.99 -6.40 -0.24
C ILE A 172 3.92 -7.19 1.06
N ASN A 173 3.10 -6.71 1.99
CA ASN A 173 2.87 -7.37 3.27
C ASN A 173 1.37 -7.39 3.57
N TRP A 174 0.90 -8.51 4.10
CA TRP A 174 -0.51 -8.72 4.44
C TRP A 174 -0.65 -9.66 5.63
N VAL A 175 -1.87 -9.88 6.10
CA VAL A 175 -2.19 -10.75 7.23
C VAL A 175 -3.14 -11.84 6.75
N GLU A 176 -2.91 -13.07 7.21
CA GLU A 176 -3.79 -14.22 7.00
C GLU A 176 -4.22 -14.78 8.36
N GLU A 177 -5.46 -15.25 8.45
CA GLU A 177 -5.94 -16.04 9.57
C GLU A 177 -5.36 -17.46 9.50
N VAL A 178 -4.99 -18.04 10.65
CA VAL A 178 -4.34 -19.36 10.76
C VAL A 178 -5.28 -20.37 11.41
#